data_8f22b7e47578a8db796d592b2ca3d044
#
_entry.id   8f22b7e47578a8db796d592b2ca3d044
#
_cell.length_a   1.000
_cell.length_b   1.000
_cell.length_c   1.000
_cell.angle_alpha   90.00
_cell.angle_beta   90.00
_cell.angle_gamma   90.00
#
_symmetry.space_group_name_H-M   'P 1'
#
loop_
_entity.id
_entity.type
_entity.pdbx_description
1 polymer ?
#
loop_
_entity_poly.entity_id
_entity_poly.type
_entity_poly.pdbx_seq_one_letter_code
_entity_poly.pdbx_strand_id
1 'polypeptide(L)'
;MNALPQTSYPAAPADDLSPDATNLCEELILSGFGPFYGTPCGILAPLYRAAEQRAGLLTVAREDNAIGVATGAALAGRHPVVLMQNSGLGQSVNALASLVVPYRVPMLLIVSLRGVDIDPTEENQVMGRLTEPLLTGLGIESSVVDVDDPGTQLAWAVDVVQRDGRAAALLVAPSTFGWQA
;
A
#
# COMPACT_ATOMS: atom_id res chain seq x y z
N MET A 1 16.69 20.70 28.99
CA MET A 1 16.16 19.67 28.06
C MET A 1 16.83 19.94 26.72
N ASN A 2 17.85 19.15 26.36
CA ASN A 2 18.51 19.27 25.07
C ASN A 2 17.63 18.60 24.01
N ALA A 3 17.20 19.35 23.01
CA ALA A 3 16.53 18.79 21.85
C ALA A 3 17.47 17.80 21.14
N LEU A 4 17.00 16.59 20.88
CA LEU A 4 17.72 15.63 20.06
C LEU A 4 17.97 16.23 18.68
N PRO A 5 19.16 16.02 18.08
CA PRO A 5 19.44 16.51 16.73
C PRO A 5 18.44 15.85 15.76
N GLN A 6 17.69 16.68 15.04
CA GLN A 6 16.91 16.21 13.90
C GLN A 6 17.90 15.76 12.83
N THR A 7 18.09 14.47 12.67
CA THR A 7 18.76 13.90 11.50
C THR A 7 17.83 14.11 10.31
N SER A 8 18.03 15.23 9.60
CA SER A 8 17.47 15.39 8.27
C SER A 8 18.22 14.43 7.35
N TYR A 9 17.60 13.31 7.00
CA TYR A 9 18.04 12.56 5.83
C TYR A 9 17.94 13.49 4.63
N PRO A 10 19.00 13.61 3.80
CA PRO A 10 18.89 14.39 2.59
C PRO A 10 17.74 13.82 1.75
N ALA A 11 16.79 14.67 1.37
CA ALA A 11 15.78 14.30 0.40
C ALA A 11 16.50 13.79 -0.86
N ALA A 12 16.11 12.62 -1.35
CA ALA A 12 16.64 12.13 -2.61
C ALA A 12 16.36 13.19 -3.70
N PRO A 13 17.31 13.43 -4.63
CA PRO A 13 17.10 14.41 -5.68
C PRO A 13 15.81 14.08 -6.44
N ALA A 14 15.07 15.12 -6.84
CA ALA A 14 13.77 15.01 -7.50
C ALA A 14 13.82 14.23 -8.84
N ASP A 15 15.01 14.04 -9.40
CA ASP A 15 15.23 13.36 -10.69
C ASP A 15 15.23 11.82 -10.59
N ASP A 16 15.04 11.23 -9.39
CA ASP A 16 15.17 9.79 -9.16
C ASP A 16 13.82 9.09 -8.89
N LEU A 17 12.70 9.72 -9.27
CA LEU A 17 11.38 9.11 -9.12
C LEU A 17 11.04 8.25 -10.36
N SER A 18 10.61 7.01 -10.13
CA SER A 18 10.03 6.18 -11.18
C SER A 18 8.79 6.89 -11.78
N PRO A 19 8.74 7.09 -13.11
CA PRO A 19 7.58 7.73 -13.76
C PRO A 19 6.28 6.98 -13.46
N ASP A 20 6.29 5.65 -13.53
CA ASP A 20 5.10 4.81 -13.30
C ASP A 20 4.60 4.92 -11.86
N ALA A 21 5.51 4.88 -10.89
CA ALA A 21 5.15 5.06 -9.47
C ALA A 21 4.62 6.47 -9.18
N THR A 22 5.18 7.48 -9.84
CA THR A 22 4.73 8.87 -9.71
C THR A 22 3.34 9.03 -10.29
N ASN A 23 3.12 8.51 -11.50
CA ASN A 23 1.82 8.54 -12.17
C ASN A 23 0.75 7.83 -11.32
N LEU A 24 1.02 6.62 -10.85
CA LEU A 24 0.09 5.91 -9.97
C LEU A 24 -0.24 6.70 -8.69
N CYS A 25 0.77 7.34 -8.08
CA CYS A 25 0.55 8.16 -6.89
C CYS A 25 -0.34 9.38 -7.18
N GLU A 26 -0.09 10.08 -8.30
CA GLU A 26 -0.89 11.24 -8.71
C GLU A 26 -2.33 10.84 -9.02
N GLU A 27 -2.54 9.76 -9.74
CA GLU A 27 -3.86 9.22 -10.04
C GLU A 27 -4.64 8.81 -8.78
N LEU A 28 -3.98 8.20 -7.78
CA LEU A 28 -4.58 7.91 -6.48
C LEU A 28 -5.04 9.20 -5.78
N ILE A 29 -4.21 10.23 -5.76
CA ILE A 29 -4.54 11.52 -5.15
C ILE A 29 -5.72 12.18 -5.89
N LEU A 30 -5.68 12.22 -7.21
CA LEU A 30 -6.74 12.78 -8.05
C LEU A 30 -8.07 12.04 -7.89
N SER A 31 -8.01 10.73 -7.65
CA SER A 31 -9.18 9.89 -7.35
C SER A 31 -9.69 10.04 -5.91
N GLY A 32 -9.11 10.93 -5.11
CA GLY A 32 -9.57 11.23 -3.75
C GLY A 32 -9.09 10.25 -2.67
N PHE A 33 -8.10 9.42 -2.97
CA PHE A 33 -7.45 8.57 -1.97
C PHE A 33 -6.46 9.35 -1.10
N GLY A 34 -6.40 8.98 0.16
CA GLY A 34 -5.52 9.53 1.18
C GLY A 34 -6.23 9.74 2.51
N PRO A 35 -5.50 9.95 3.60
CA PRO A 35 -4.03 10.02 3.72
C PRO A 35 -3.33 8.70 3.45
N PHE A 36 -1.99 8.79 3.27
CA PHE A 36 -1.14 7.64 2.98
C PHE A 36 -0.36 7.23 4.24
N TYR A 37 -0.37 5.92 4.51
CA TYR A 37 0.36 5.29 5.61
C TYR A 37 1.16 4.11 5.08
N GLY A 38 2.27 3.75 5.72
CA GLY A 38 2.96 2.55 5.31
C GLY A 38 4.21 2.23 6.10
N THR A 39 4.72 1.03 5.88
CA THR A 39 6.04 0.56 6.29
C THR A 39 6.95 0.50 5.09
N PRO A 40 8.23 0.92 5.19
CA PRO A 40 9.15 0.89 4.06
C PRO A 40 9.34 -0.52 3.48
N CYS A 41 9.31 -0.63 2.15
CA CYS A 41 9.51 -1.87 1.42
C CYS A 41 10.31 -1.59 0.15
N GLY A 42 11.27 -2.45 -0.19
CA GLY A 42 12.14 -2.26 -1.36
C GLY A 42 11.38 -2.21 -2.68
N ILE A 43 10.39 -3.09 -2.90
CA ILE A 43 9.56 -3.09 -4.12
C ILE A 43 8.72 -1.81 -4.22
N LEU A 44 8.12 -1.36 -3.11
CA LEU A 44 7.30 -0.15 -3.08
C LEU A 44 8.11 1.14 -2.90
N ALA A 45 9.44 1.08 -2.80
CA ALA A 45 10.27 2.27 -2.55
C ALA A 45 10.00 3.42 -3.53
N PRO A 46 9.82 3.19 -4.84
CA PRO A 46 9.49 4.28 -5.77
C PRO A 46 8.14 4.94 -5.45
N LEU A 47 7.10 4.15 -5.20
CA LEU A 47 5.77 4.66 -4.85
C LEU A 47 5.77 5.33 -3.46
N TYR A 48 6.54 4.78 -2.53
CA TYR A 48 6.70 5.34 -1.19
C TYR A 48 7.28 6.75 -1.25
N ARG A 49 8.38 6.95 -2.04
CA ARG A 49 8.98 8.27 -2.27
C ARG A 49 8.02 9.25 -2.95
N ALA A 50 7.29 8.79 -3.96
CA ALA A 50 6.29 9.62 -4.63
C ALA A 50 5.20 10.08 -3.63
N ALA A 51 4.69 9.18 -2.79
CA ALA A 51 3.69 9.50 -1.78
C ALA A 51 4.23 10.43 -0.68
N GLU A 52 5.50 10.27 -0.24
CA GLU A 52 6.13 11.21 0.69
C GLU A 52 6.19 12.63 0.13
N GLN A 53 6.57 12.77 -1.14
CA GLN A 53 6.74 14.09 -1.78
C GLN A 53 5.40 14.75 -2.14
N ARG A 54 4.39 13.97 -2.57
CA ARG A 54 3.15 14.47 -3.15
C ARG A 54 1.98 14.50 -2.17
N ALA A 55 1.96 13.59 -1.18
CA ALA A 55 0.81 13.38 -0.31
C ALA A 55 1.14 13.45 1.20
N GLY A 56 2.41 13.52 1.58
CA GLY A 56 2.80 13.54 2.99
C GLY A 56 2.57 12.18 3.66
N LEU A 57 3.09 11.10 3.09
CA LEU A 57 2.98 9.76 3.66
C LEU A 57 3.52 9.70 5.08
N LEU A 58 2.76 9.08 5.99
CA LEU A 58 3.17 8.80 7.36
C LEU A 58 3.76 7.40 7.47
N THR A 59 5.05 7.30 7.76
CA THR A 59 5.71 6.04 8.08
C THR A 59 5.25 5.52 9.43
N VAL A 60 4.82 4.26 9.48
CA VAL A 60 4.37 3.55 10.67
C VAL A 60 5.30 2.37 10.94
N ALA A 61 5.58 2.10 12.21
CA ALA A 61 6.58 1.10 12.60
C ALA A 61 6.15 -0.36 12.31
N ARG A 62 4.84 -0.61 12.18
CA ARG A 62 4.26 -1.95 11.94
C ARG A 62 3.01 -1.85 11.09
N GLU A 63 2.79 -2.83 10.23
CA GLU A 63 1.69 -2.85 9.28
C GLU A 63 0.32 -2.95 9.96
N ASP A 64 0.20 -3.77 10.99
CA ASP A 64 -1.04 -3.88 11.79
C ASP A 64 -1.41 -2.56 12.48
N ASN A 65 -0.40 -1.79 12.92
CA ASN A 65 -0.64 -0.43 13.45
C ASN A 65 -1.09 0.52 12.34
N ALA A 66 -0.52 0.40 11.12
CA ALA A 66 -0.94 1.19 9.97
C ALA A 66 -2.43 0.97 9.65
N ILE A 67 -2.92 -0.29 9.73
CA ILE A 67 -4.35 -0.61 9.60
C ILE A 67 -5.18 0.12 10.65
N GLY A 68 -4.74 0.13 11.91
CA GLY A 68 -5.43 0.85 12.99
C GLY A 68 -5.50 2.36 12.75
N VAL A 69 -4.39 2.98 12.34
CA VAL A 69 -4.33 4.42 12.03
C VAL A 69 -5.21 4.77 10.82
N ALA A 70 -5.13 3.95 9.76
CA ALA A 70 -5.97 4.10 8.58
C ALA A 70 -7.47 3.96 8.90
N THR A 71 -7.82 3.03 9.81
CA THR A 71 -9.20 2.92 10.31
C THR A 71 -9.69 4.23 10.93
N GLY A 72 -8.85 4.88 11.75
CA GLY A 72 -9.18 6.19 12.32
C GLY A 72 -9.43 7.26 11.25
N ALA A 73 -8.63 7.29 10.19
CA ALA A 73 -8.84 8.20 9.07
C ALA A 73 -10.14 7.89 8.29
N ALA A 74 -10.43 6.60 8.09
CA ALA A 74 -11.67 6.18 7.42
C ALA A 74 -12.92 6.56 8.22
N LEU A 75 -12.90 6.40 9.55
CA LEU A 75 -13.97 6.85 10.44
C LEU A 75 -14.16 8.38 10.43
N ALA A 76 -13.12 9.12 10.07
CA ALA A 76 -13.18 10.57 9.85
C ALA A 76 -13.63 10.94 8.42
N GLY A 77 -14.14 9.98 7.63
CA GLY A 77 -14.66 10.21 6.28
C GLY A 77 -13.58 10.34 5.20
N ARG A 78 -12.37 9.79 5.43
CA ARG A 78 -11.29 9.77 4.43
C ARG A 78 -11.21 8.38 3.78
N HIS A 79 -10.51 8.30 2.63
CA HIS A 79 -10.25 7.03 1.93
C HIS A 79 -8.76 6.70 2.02
N PRO A 80 -8.27 6.22 3.18
CA PRO A 80 -6.85 6.03 3.42
C PRO A 80 -6.24 4.96 2.52
N VAL A 81 -4.95 5.13 2.26
CA VAL A 81 -4.11 4.17 1.55
C VAL A 81 -3.07 3.61 2.51
N VAL A 82 -2.90 2.29 2.54
CA VAL A 82 -1.87 1.63 3.36
C VAL A 82 -0.92 0.85 2.45
N LEU A 83 0.35 1.27 2.43
CA LEU A 83 1.41 0.61 1.69
C LEU A 83 2.12 -0.40 2.59
N MET A 84 2.24 -1.66 2.14
CA MET A 84 2.90 -2.71 2.90
C MET A 84 3.46 -3.81 2.01
N GLN A 85 4.40 -4.58 2.54
CA GLN A 85 4.82 -5.84 1.94
C GLN A 85 3.78 -6.94 2.26
N ASN A 86 3.71 -7.99 1.44
CA ASN A 86 2.80 -9.12 1.70
C ASN A 86 3.08 -9.86 3.03
N SER A 87 4.32 -9.85 3.54
CA SER A 87 4.60 -10.32 4.90
C SER A 87 3.89 -9.47 5.96
N GLY A 88 3.82 -8.15 5.74
CA GLY A 88 3.05 -7.23 6.58
C GLY A 88 1.54 -7.43 6.47
N LEU A 89 1.04 -7.81 5.28
CA LEU A 89 -0.35 -8.26 5.14
C LEU A 89 -0.61 -9.49 6.02
N GLY A 90 0.28 -10.49 5.98
CA GLY A 90 0.20 -11.66 6.84
C GLY A 90 0.15 -11.30 8.34
N GLN A 91 0.99 -10.35 8.77
CA GLN A 91 1.00 -9.82 10.13
C GLN A 91 -0.30 -9.07 10.48
N SER A 92 -0.95 -8.45 9.51
CA SER A 92 -2.16 -7.63 9.68
C SER A 92 -3.47 -8.43 9.62
N VAL A 93 -3.42 -9.74 9.37
CA VAL A 93 -4.62 -10.58 9.16
C VAL A 93 -5.64 -10.41 10.30
N ASN A 94 -5.19 -10.41 11.56
CA ASN A 94 -6.12 -10.23 12.68
C ASN A 94 -6.79 -8.85 12.68
N ALA A 95 -6.04 -7.78 12.41
CA ALA A 95 -6.60 -6.43 12.33
C ALA A 95 -7.62 -6.30 11.18
N LEU A 96 -7.33 -6.92 10.04
CA LEU A 96 -8.24 -6.96 8.90
C LEU A 96 -9.50 -7.79 9.22
N ALA A 97 -9.34 -9.00 9.75
CA ALA A 97 -10.44 -9.92 10.03
C ALA A 97 -11.35 -9.46 11.17
N SER A 98 -10.82 -8.78 12.20
CA SER A 98 -11.56 -8.42 13.41
C SER A 98 -12.02 -6.96 13.43
N LEU A 99 -11.46 -6.09 12.59
CA LEU A 99 -11.80 -4.67 12.57
C LEU A 99 -12.28 -4.24 11.18
N VAL A 100 -11.43 -4.37 10.14
CA VAL A 100 -11.71 -3.76 8.83
C VAL A 100 -12.91 -4.41 8.14
N VAL A 101 -12.89 -5.74 8.02
CA VAL A 101 -13.92 -6.49 7.28
C VAL A 101 -15.26 -6.45 7.98
N PRO A 102 -15.41 -6.82 9.28
CA PRO A 102 -16.71 -6.89 9.94
C PRO A 102 -17.39 -5.52 10.08
N TYR A 103 -16.60 -4.46 10.20
CA TYR A 103 -17.13 -3.08 10.32
C TYR A 103 -17.15 -2.32 8.99
N ARG A 104 -16.83 -2.98 7.87
CA ARG A 104 -16.83 -2.40 6.53
C ARG A 104 -16.04 -1.09 6.47
N VAL A 105 -14.82 -1.09 7.01
CA VAL A 105 -13.97 0.10 7.01
C VAL A 105 -13.37 0.31 5.62
N PRO A 106 -13.69 1.40 4.91
CA PRO A 106 -13.16 1.64 3.57
C PRO A 106 -11.69 2.00 3.64
N MET A 107 -10.84 1.25 2.94
CA MET A 107 -9.42 1.57 2.77
C MET A 107 -8.85 0.86 1.55
N LEU A 108 -7.83 1.45 0.94
CA LEU A 108 -7.07 0.81 -0.12
C LEU A 108 -5.75 0.29 0.44
N LEU A 109 -5.52 -1.01 0.29
CA LEU A 109 -4.23 -1.64 0.59
C LEU A 109 -3.39 -1.66 -0.70
N ILE A 110 -2.14 -1.24 -0.64
CA ILE A 110 -1.17 -1.43 -1.72
C ILE A 110 -0.12 -2.40 -1.20
N VAL A 111 -0.14 -3.62 -1.74
CA VAL A 111 0.62 -4.74 -1.22
C VAL A 111 1.66 -5.18 -2.24
N SER A 112 2.95 -5.09 -1.90
CA SER A 112 3.99 -5.67 -2.75
C SER A 112 4.04 -7.19 -2.61
N LEU A 113 4.18 -7.85 -3.74
CA LEU A 113 4.24 -9.30 -3.85
C LEU A 113 5.71 -9.77 -3.79
N ARG A 114 6.21 -10.10 -2.58
CA ARG A 114 7.49 -10.81 -2.44
C ARG A 114 7.29 -12.30 -2.68
N GLY A 115 8.31 -12.96 -3.23
CA GLY A 115 8.33 -14.40 -3.47
C GLY A 115 7.53 -14.84 -4.70
N VAL A 116 7.29 -13.93 -5.63
CA VAL A 116 6.71 -14.20 -6.97
C VAL A 116 7.47 -13.43 -8.03
N ASP A 117 7.14 -13.64 -9.29
CA ASP A 117 7.72 -12.96 -10.45
C ASP A 117 9.26 -13.11 -10.45
N ILE A 118 10.00 -12.02 -10.50
CA ILE A 118 11.46 -11.98 -10.52
C ILE A 118 12.12 -12.06 -9.12
N ASP A 119 11.35 -12.19 -8.03
CA ASP A 119 11.89 -12.33 -6.68
C ASP A 119 12.22 -13.81 -6.35
N PRO A 120 13.48 -14.24 -6.40
CA PRO A 120 13.87 -15.62 -6.16
C PRO A 120 14.04 -15.94 -4.68
N THR A 121 13.79 -14.98 -3.79
CA THR A 121 14.12 -15.07 -2.36
C THR A 121 13.30 -16.17 -1.67
N GLU A 122 13.97 -17.22 -1.22
CA GLU A 122 13.33 -18.44 -0.73
C GLU A 122 12.40 -18.20 0.46
N GLU A 123 12.81 -17.37 1.42
CA GLU A 123 12.00 -17.01 2.59
C GLU A 123 10.68 -16.27 2.25
N ASN A 124 10.57 -15.71 1.06
CA ASN A 124 9.38 -14.99 0.62
C ASN A 124 8.37 -15.87 -0.14
N GLN A 125 8.79 -17.03 -0.67
CA GLN A 125 7.97 -17.86 -1.57
C GLN A 125 6.67 -18.34 -0.92
N VAL A 126 6.67 -18.64 0.38
CA VAL A 126 5.45 -19.06 1.07
C VAL A 126 4.44 -17.91 1.11
N MET A 127 4.88 -16.72 1.50
CA MET A 127 4.00 -15.54 1.50
C MET A 127 3.57 -15.14 0.10
N GLY A 128 4.41 -15.31 -0.92
CA GLY A 128 4.04 -15.13 -2.32
C GLY A 128 2.79 -15.94 -2.69
N ARG A 129 2.79 -17.24 -2.36
CA ARG A 129 1.64 -18.12 -2.64
C ARG A 129 0.42 -17.87 -1.74
N LEU A 130 0.61 -17.33 -0.54
CA LEU A 130 -0.48 -17.13 0.43
C LEU A 130 -1.19 -15.78 0.26
N THR A 131 -0.59 -14.80 -0.39
CA THR A 131 -1.11 -13.42 -0.43
C THR A 131 -2.55 -13.35 -0.97
N GLU A 132 -2.80 -13.86 -2.16
CA GLU A 132 -4.14 -13.85 -2.74
C GLU A 132 -5.14 -14.76 -1.99
N PRO A 133 -4.77 -16.00 -1.58
CA PRO A 133 -5.63 -16.80 -0.70
C PRO A 133 -6.02 -16.13 0.62
N LEU A 134 -5.11 -15.37 1.24
CA LEU A 134 -5.42 -14.60 2.45
C LEU A 134 -6.45 -13.50 2.18
N LEU A 135 -6.26 -12.71 1.13
CA LEU A 135 -7.20 -11.66 0.74
C LEU A 135 -8.57 -12.25 0.41
N THR A 136 -8.60 -13.33 -0.37
CA THR A 136 -9.83 -14.05 -0.71
C THR A 136 -10.53 -14.58 0.53
N GLY A 137 -9.80 -15.20 1.46
CA GLY A 137 -10.32 -15.72 2.72
C GLY A 137 -10.88 -14.63 3.63
N LEU A 138 -10.34 -13.42 3.56
CA LEU A 138 -10.84 -12.23 4.26
C LEU A 138 -12.04 -11.58 3.54
N GLY A 139 -12.34 -11.95 2.30
CA GLY A 139 -13.35 -11.29 1.48
C GLY A 139 -12.91 -9.90 0.98
N ILE A 140 -11.61 -9.65 0.91
CA ILE A 140 -11.01 -8.42 0.37
C ILE A 140 -10.71 -8.67 -1.12
N GLU A 141 -11.36 -7.91 -1.99
CA GLU A 141 -11.12 -7.97 -3.42
C GLU A 141 -9.72 -7.41 -3.75
N SER A 142 -9.04 -8.01 -4.72
CA SER A 142 -7.71 -7.58 -5.14
C SER A 142 -7.54 -7.55 -6.65
N SER A 143 -6.67 -6.67 -7.14
CA SER A 143 -6.25 -6.58 -8.53
C SER A 143 -4.74 -6.32 -8.60
N VAL A 144 -4.07 -6.91 -9.58
CA VAL A 144 -2.64 -6.64 -9.82
C VAL A 144 -2.52 -5.33 -10.60
N VAL A 145 -1.59 -4.48 -10.17
CA VAL A 145 -1.33 -3.18 -10.83
C VAL A 145 -0.78 -3.41 -12.24
N ASP A 146 -1.45 -2.81 -13.21
CA ASP A 146 -0.97 -2.65 -14.58
C ASP A 146 -0.57 -1.18 -14.77
N VAL A 147 0.73 -0.92 -14.95
CA VAL A 147 1.25 0.46 -15.10
C VAL A 147 0.94 1.06 -16.48
N ASP A 148 0.62 0.22 -17.46
CA ASP A 148 0.25 0.66 -18.81
C ASP A 148 -1.22 1.14 -18.86
N ASP A 149 -2.08 0.61 -17.98
CA ASP A 149 -3.48 1.06 -17.82
C ASP A 149 -3.91 1.11 -16.34
N PRO A 150 -3.34 2.02 -15.53
CA PRO A 150 -3.70 2.14 -14.11
C PRO A 150 -5.13 2.64 -13.91
N GLY A 151 -5.70 3.33 -14.89
CA GLY A 151 -7.03 3.92 -14.79
C GLY A 151 -8.13 2.90 -14.54
N THR A 152 -8.06 1.74 -15.17
CA THR A 152 -9.04 0.65 -14.99
C THR A 152 -9.03 0.13 -13.55
N GLN A 153 -7.85 -0.16 -12.98
CA GLN A 153 -7.76 -0.62 -11.59
C GLN A 153 -8.15 0.46 -10.59
N LEU A 154 -7.83 1.72 -10.88
CA LEU A 154 -8.22 2.83 -10.00
C LEU A 154 -9.73 3.07 -10.01
N ALA A 155 -10.38 3.01 -11.17
CA ALA A 155 -11.83 3.09 -11.24
C ALA A 155 -12.50 1.98 -10.42
N TRP A 156 -12.01 0.75 -10.54
CA TRP A 156 -12.46 -0.38 -9.70
C TRP A 156 -12.22 -0.11 -8.21
N ALA A 157 -11.04 0.38 -7.83
CA ALA A 157 -10.72 0.68 -6.44
C ALA A 157 -11.63 1.78 -5.85
N VAL A 158 -11.95 2.80 -6.66
CA VAL A 158 -12.93 3.85 -6.29
C VAL A 158 -14.30 3.22 -6.03
N ASP A 159 -14.77 2.34 -6.92
CA ASP A 159 -16.06 1.68 -6.74
C ASP A 159 -16.11 0.86 -5.45
N VAL A 160 -15.12 0.01 -5.20
CA VAL A 160 -15.09 -0.84 -4.00
C VAL A 160 -14.90 -0.02 -2.72
N VAL A 161 -13.95 0.93 -2.71
CA VAL A 161 -13.59 1.64 -1.47
C VAL A 161 -14.55 2.79 -1.19
N GLN A 162 -14.81 3.63 -2.18
CA GLN A 162 -15.54 4.88 -1.95
C GLN A 162 -17.06 4.72 -2.10
N ARG A 163 -17.53 3.88 -3.02
CA ARG A 163 -18.97 3.68 -3.26
C ARG A 163 -19.53 2.54 -2.43
N ASP A 164 -18.85 1.38 -2.41
CA ASP A 164 -19.31 0.21 -1.65
C ASP A 164 -18.93 0.27 -0.17
N GLY A 165 -17.98 1.12 0.21
CA GLY A 165 -17.53 1.30 1.60
C GLY A 165 -16.80 0.06 2.14
N ARG A 166 -15.94 -0.57 1.32
CA ARG A 166 -15.21 -1.79 1.68
C ARG A 166 -13.70 -1.60 1.47
N ALA A 167 -12.92 -2.49 2.07
CA ALA A 167 -11.49 -2.55 1.76
C ALA A 167 -11.24 -3.24 0.42
N ALA A 168 -10.23 -2.77 -0.31
CA ALA A 168 -9.70 -3.37 -1.53
C ALA A 168 -8.18 -3.42 -1.50
N ALA A 169 -7.55 -4.27 -2.32
CA ALA A 169 -6.11 -4.37 -2.42
C ALA A 169 -5.61 -4.25 -3.86
N LEU A 170 -4.64 -3.36 -4.09
CA LEU A 170 -3.81 -3.34 -5.29
C LEU A 170 -2.51 -4.09 -5.02
N LEU A 171 -2.22 -5.07 -5.85
CA LEU A 171 -1.04 -5.93 -5.74
C LEU A 171 0.04 -5.45 -6.69
N VAL A 172 1.24 -5.21 -6.17
CA VAL A 172 2.38 -4.69 -6.92
C VAL A 172 3.42 -5.81 -7.09
N ALA A 173 3.61 -6.29 -8.32
CA ALA A 173 4.62 -7.27 -8.63
C ALA A 173 6.05 -6.68 -8.50
N PRO A 174 7.08 -7.47 -8.23
CA PRO A 174 8.46 -6.99 -8.14
C PRO A 174 8.93 -6.21 -9.37
N SER A 175 8.55 -6.66 -10.56
CA SER A 175 8.92 -6.02 -11.82
C SER A 175 8.22 -4.69 -12.09
N THR A 176 7.09 -4.41 -11.42
CA THR A 176 6.20 -3.27 -11.72
C THR A 176 6.92 -1.91 -11.73
N PHE A 177 7.82 -1.67 -10.75
CA PHE A 177 8.60 -0.43 -10.65
C PHE A 177 10.10 -0.66 -10.87
N GLY A 178 10.47 -1.71 -11.60
CA GLY A 178 11.85 -1.99 -11.95
C GLY A 178 12.72 -2.50 -10.79
N TRP A 179 12.12 -3.11 -9.76
CA TRP A 179 12.88 -3.73 -8.67
C TRP A 179 13.76 -4.88 -9.22
N GLN A 180 14.98 -4.98 -8.70
CA GLN A 180 15.94 -6.04 -9.01
C GLN A 180 16.36 -6.74 -7.73
N ALA A 181 16.55 -8.06 -7.82
CA ALA A 181 16.95 -8.92 -6.70
C ALA A 181 18.41 -8.69 -6.28
#